data_aceb5d291bded201302f44bb887d7443
#
_entry.id   aceb5d291bded201302f44bb887d7443
#
_cell.length_a   1.000
_cell.length_b   1.000
_cell.length_c   1.000
_cell.angle_alpha   90.00
_cell.angle_beta   90.00
_cell.angle_gamma   90.00
#
_symmetry.space_group_name_H-M   'P 1'
#
loop_
_entity.id
_entity.type
_entity.pdbx_description
1 polymer ?
#
loop_
_entity_poly.entity_id
_entity_poly.type
_entity_poly.pdbx_seq_one_letter_code
_entity_poly.pdbx_strand_id
1 'polypeptide(L)' 'MELKEMTIEQLETRKAEIITEIEAPDADLDALEAETRSIKEELETRAAAEAKKAEIRNN' A
#
# COMPACT_ATOMS: atom_id res chain seq x y z
N MET A 1 4.45 10.74 -6.68
CA MET A 1 2.98 10.53 -6.49
C MET A 1 2.70 10.10 -5.07
N GLU A 2 1.76 10.74 -4.42
CA GLU A 2 1.46 10.39 -3.03
C GLU A 2 0.58 9.14 -2.97
N LEU A 3 0.79 8.35 -1.91
CA LEU A 3 0.06 7.09 -1.74
C LEU A 3 -1.46 7.29 -1.72
N LYS A 4 -1.91 8.39 -1.15
CA LYS A 4 -3.35 8.69 -1.07
C LYS A 4 -4.00 8.85 -2.43
N GLU A 5 -3.23 9.22 -3.44
CA GLU A 5 -3.71 9.44 -4.80
C GLU A 5 -3.63 8.20 -5.67
N MET A 6 -2.91 7.18 -5.21
CA MET A 6 -2.73 5.95 -5.97
C MET A 6 -3.96 5.06 -5.83
N THR A 7 -4.31 4.37 -6.91
CA THR A 7 -5.38 3.37 -6.86
C THR A 7 -4.88 2.14 -6.12
N ILE A 8 -5.81 1.29 -5.69
CA ILE A 8 -5.45 0.01 -5.04
C ILE A 8 -4.58 -0.83 -5.98
N GLU A 9 -4.94 -0.86 -7.25
CA GLU A 9 -4.17 -1.57 -8.27
C GLU A 9 -2.74 -1.05 -8.36
N GLN A 10 -2.57 0.27 -8.35
CA GLN A 10 -1.24 0.88 -8.36
C GLN A 10 -0.43 0.52 -7.12
N LEU A 11 -1.06 0.53 -5.95
CA LEU A 11 -0.41 0.16 -4.70
C LEU A 11 0.04 -1.30 -4.71
N GLU A 12 -0.81 -2.19 -5.21
CA GLU A 12 -0.47 -3.61 -5.31
C GLU A 12 0.64 -3.86 -6.32
N THR A 13 0.62 -3.14 -7.44
CA THR A 13 1.68 -3.21 -8.43
C THR A 13 3.01 -2.76 -7.84
N ARG A 14 3.00 -1.67 -7.06
CA ARG A 14 4.21 -1.19 -6.41
C ARG A 14 4.74 -2.20 -5.40
N LYS A 15 3.87 -2.85 -4.64
CA LYS A 15 4.28 -3.92 -3.72
C LYS A 15 5.00 -5.05 -4.46
N ALA A 16 4.45 -5.46 -5.61
CA ALA A 16 5.06 -6.52 -6.40
C ALA A 16 6.43 -6.09 -6.92
N GLU A 17 6.57 -4.83 -7.34
CA GLU A 17 7.85 -4.29 -7.77
C GLU A 17 8.88 -4.31 -6.66
N ILE A 18 8.47 -3.95 -5.44
CA ILE A 18 9.34 -3.95 -4.28
C ILE A 18 9.87 -5.35 -3.99
N ILE A 19 9.00 -6.36 -4.09
CA ILE A 19 9.42 -7.76 -3.87
C ILE A 19 10.51 -8.16 -4.85
N THR A 20 10.46 -7.66 -6.08
CA THR A 20 11.51 -7.89 -7.06
C THR A 20 12.77 -7.07 -6.72
N GLU A 21 12.61 -5.83 -6.31
CA GLU A 21 13.73 -4.94 -6.02
C GLU A 21 14.58 -5.40 -4.84
N ILE A 22 13.98 -6.07 -3.85
CA ILE A 22 14.74 -6.52 -2.68
C ILE A 22 15.78 -7.59 -3.02
N GLU A 23 15.64 -8.23 -4.18
CA GLU A 23 16.59 -9.24 -4.62
C GLU A 23 17.83 -8.63 -5.27
N ALA A 24 17.83 -7.34 -5.56
CA ALA A 24 18.96 -6.66 -6.18
C ALA A 24 20.11 -6.53 -5.17
N PRO A 25 21.39 -6.73 -5.62
CA PRO A 25 22.53 -6.63 -4.71
C PRO A 25 22.70 -5.26 -4.07
N ASP A 26 22.22 -4.20 -4.72
CA ASP A 26 22.34 -2.83 -4.26
C ASP A 26 21.04 -2.27 -3.69
N ALA A 27 20.09 -3.14 -3.34
CA ALA A 27 18.81 -2.71 -2.82
C ALA A 27 18.94 -1.99 -1.48
N ASP A 28 18.25 -0.86 -1.34
CA ASP A 28 18.17 -0.15 -0.08
C ASP A 28 17.00 -0.74 0.72
N LEU A 29 17.32 -1.77 1.49
CA LEU A 29 16.30 -2.53 2.23
C LEU A 29 15.54 -1.69 3.24
N ASP A 30 16.20 -0.73 3.89
CA ASP A 30 15.54 0.13 4.85
C ASP A 30 14.50 1.03 4.19
N ALA A 31 14.85 1.59 3.04
CA ALA A 31 13.93 2.44 2.28
C ALA A 31 12.75 1.62 1.75
N LEU A 32 13.02 0.42 1.23
CA LEU A 32 11.98 -0.45 0.69
C LEU A 32 11.05 -0.96 1.80
N GLU A 33 11.61 -1.25 2.98
CA GLU A 33 10.80 -1.65 4.13
C GLU A 33 9.86 -0.52 4.55
N ALA A 34 10.37 0.71 4.61
CA ALA A 34 9.55 1.87 4.97
C ALA A 34 8.43 2.10 3.96
N GLU A 35 8.74 1.98 2.68
CA GLU A 35 7.74 2.13 1.62
C GLU A 35 6.67 1.05 1.72
N THR A 36 7.07 -0.19 1.94
CA THR A 36 6.12 -1.31 2.09
C THR A 36 5.19 -1.09 3.26
N ARG A 37 5.73 -0.60 4.38
CA ARG A 37 4.92 -0.31 5.56
C ARG A 37 3.90 0.78 5.27
N SER A 38 4.31 1.82 4.56
CA SER A 38 3.41 2.92 4.20
C SER A 38 2.28 2.44 3.29
N ILE A 39 2.59 1.58 2.32
CA ILE A 39 1.60 1.00 1.42
C ILE A 39 0.60 0.15 2.22
N LYS A 40 1.11 -0.68 3.12
CA LYS A 40 0.26 -1.53 3.97
C LYS A 40 -0.69 -0.68 4.81
N GLU A 41 -0.18 0.37 5.44
CA GLU A 41 -1.01 1.27 6.24
C GLU A 41 -2.07 1.96 5.41
N GLU A 42 -1.74 2.38 4.18
CA GLU A 42 -2.71 3.01 3.30
C GLU A 42 -3.82 2.04 2.90
N LEU A 43 -3.47 0.80 2.58
CA LEU A 43 -4.45 -0.21 2.24
C LEU A 43 -5.37 -0.52 3.42
N GLU A 44 -4.81 -0.60 4.62
CA GLU A 44 -5.60 -0.83 5.84
C GLU A 44 -6.55 0.34 6.12
N THR A 45 -6.09 1.57 5.92
CA THR A 45 -6.92 2.76 6.09
C THR A 45 -8.09 2.74 5.12
N ARG A 46 -7.86 2.37 3.87
CA ARG A 46 -8.92 2.29 2.85
C ARG A 46 -9.92 1.20 3.18
N ALA A 47 -9.43 0.05 3.64
CA ALA A 47 -10.31 -1.06 4.03
C ALA A 47 -11.20 -0.66 5.20
N ALA A 48 -10.64 0.04 6.20
CA ALA A 48 -11.41 0.52 7.33
C ALA A 48 -12.46 1.56 6.91
N ALA A 49 -12.09 2.44 5.98
CA ALA A 49 -13.03 3.45 5.46
C ALA A 49 -14.18 2.79 4.70
N GLU A 50 -13.89 1.77 3.89
CA GLU A 50 -14.93 1.05 3.16
C GLU A 50 -15.86 0.30 4.11
N ALA A 51 -15.33 -0.30 5.17
CA ALA A 51 -16.14 -0.97 6.18
C ALA A 51 -17.10 0.03 6.84
N LYS A 52 -16.61 1.22 7.15
CA LYS A 52 -17.42 2.27 7.75
C LYS A 52 -18.51 2.76 6.82
N LYS A 53 -18.19 2.93 5.54
CA LYS A 53 -19.17 3.34 4.53
C LYS A 53 -20.27 2.28 4.39
N ALA A 54 -19.89 1.01 4.40
CA ALA A 54 -20.85 -0.09 4.30
C ALA A 54 -21.78 -0.08 5.51
N GLU A 55 -21.23 0.16 6.70
CA GLU A 55 -22.03 0.26 7.92
C GLU A 55 -23.06 1.37 7.83
N ILE A 56 -22.64 2.54 7.33
CA ILE A 56 -23.55 3.69 7.16
C ILE A 56 -24.64 3.37 6.14
N ARG A 57 -24.30 2.73 5.03
CA ARG A 57 -25.28 2.38 3.99
C ARG A 57 -26.33 1.40 4.50
N ASN A 58 -25.94 0.54 5.44
CA ASN A 58 -26.84 -0.51 5.95
C ASN A 58 -27.68 -0.06 7.13
N ASN A 59 -27.51 1.16 7.57
CA ASN A 59 -28.37 1.75 8.60
C ASN A 59 -29.54 2.49 7.94
#